data_2986b1b92465f82ffdffa51d19b9e5fc
#
_entry.id   2986b1b92465f82ffdffa51d19b9e5fc
#
_cell.length_a   1.000
_cell.length_b   1.000
_cell.length_c   1.000
_cell.angle_alpha   90.00
_cell.angle_beta   90.00
_cell.angle_gamma   90.00
#
_symmetry.space_group_name_H-M   'P 1'
#
loop_
_entity.id
_entity.type
_entity.pdbx_description
1 polymer ?
#
loop_
_entity_poly.entity_id
_entity_poly.type
_entity_poly.pdbx_seq_one_letter_code
_entity_poly.pdbx_strand_id
1 'polypeptide(L)'
;RYYNLVNEPNGYWAATNKSFPLWASSVRQFYQYMKEFDLIGEVGIVGPDIAIWDKAETGWMDSCAVQLNEQIELYDIHTYPSKVTVNSGEYADIIAAYKEKIPERKKIVMGEIGFKFVEKADSLYQKENIRRARSKVNASLEDSQMFVYDYMYGTDMADALIQTVNTGFSGSIAWMLDDAMHSNEAPDKLKIWGFWNIFGEECFGAEEENVRPWYYAWSLLTRYMPAGTAVYRTDTTGEPFVKAAVSGKDGKYMIALVNVSDSPKTVKLKSDVLSSLSGCKKFIYSDGTLKQKGDCLLLPNDENLILHLEKGETVTMPAESLIVRSEERR
;
A
#
# COMPACT_ATOMS: atom_id res chain seq x y z
N ARG A 1 -10.19 15.07 -11.45
CA ARG A 1 -9.59 13.90 -12.13
C ARG A 1 -8.10 14.11 -12.24
N TYR A 2 -7.33 13.02 -12.39
CA TYR A 2 -5.88 13.07 -12.46
C TYR A 2 -5.39 12.29 -13.67
N TYR A 3 -4.29 12.75 -14.27
CA TYR A 3 -3.65 12.13 -15.43
C TYR A 3 -2.14 12.04 -15.24
N ASN A 4 -1.58 10.85 -15.40
CA ASN A 4 -0.14 10.60 -15.45
C ASN A 4 0.30 10.47 -16.91
N LEU A 5 1.41 11.12 -17.29
CA LEU A 5 1.89 11.12 -18.67
C LEU A 5 2.79 9.92 -18.99
N VAL A 6 3.64 9.51 -18.04
CA VAL A 6 4.66 8.48 -18.24
C VAL A 6 4.86 7.72 -16.94
N ASN A 7 4.64 6.41 -16.96
CA ASN A 7 4.94 5.53 -15.85
C ASN A 7 6.45 5.43 -15.62
N GLU A 8 6.89 5.66 -14.38
CA GLU A 8 8.27 5.53 -13.90
C GLU A 8 9.33 6.19 -14.81
N PRO A 9 9.20 7.48 -15.13
CA PRO A 9 10.06 8.15 -16.11
C PRO A 9 11.55 8.19 -15.73
N ASN A 10 11.88 7.89 -14.48
CA ASN A 10 13.25 7.78 -13.97
C ASN A 10 13.89 6.41 -14.27
N GLY A 11 13.16 5.48 -14.87
CA GLY A 11 13.67 4.16 -15.28
C GLY A 11 14.16 4.13 -16.75
N TYR A 12 15.10 3.24 -17.05
CA TYR A 12 15.55 2.98 -18.44
C TYR A 12 14.49 2.25 -19.28
N TRP A 13 13.50 1.63 -18.63
CA TRP A 13 12.35 0.99 -19.28
C TRP A 13 11.28 1.97 -19.76
N ALA A 14 11.32 3.21 -19.27
CA ALA A 14 10.37 4.24 -19.65
C ALA A 14 10.71 4.89 -20.99
N ALA A 15 9.69 5.42 -21.68
CA ALA A 15 9.87 6.15 -22.96
C ALA A 15 10.80 7.36 -22.85
N THR A 16 10.94 7.94 -21.67
CA THR A 16 11.85 9.05 -21.36
C THR A 16 13.31 8.63 -21.18
N ASN A 17 13.58 7.30 -21.11
CA ASN A 17 14.91 6.75 -20.91
C ASN A 17 15.69 7.47 -19.78
N LYS A 18 15.07 7.57 -18.60
CA LYS A 18 15.62 8.22 -17.40
C LYS A 18 15.96 9.72 -17.57
N SER A 19 15.45 10.39 -18.61
CA SER A 19 15.74 11.79 -18.88
C SER A 19 14.72 12.72 -18.21
N PHE A 20 15.09 13.34 -17.08
CA PHE A 20 14.25 14.36 -16.44
C PHE A 20 13.93 15.54 -17.39
N PRO A 21 14.90 16.11 -18.16
CA PRO A 21 14.58 17.21 -19.08
C PRO A 21 13.55 16.86 -20.15
N LEU A 22 13.60 15.62 -20.69
CA LEU A 22 12.63 15.16 -21.68
C LEU A 22 11.23 15.01 -21.05
N TRP A 23 11.14 14.38 -19.89
CA TRP A 23 9.89 14.24 -19.15
C TRP A 23 9.30 15.62 -18.77
N ALA A 24 10.11 16.50 -18.21
CA ALA A 24 9.69 17.86 -17.83
C ALA A 24 9.19 18.69 -19.02
N SER A 25 9.84 18.55 -20.20
CA SER A 25 9.37 19.19 -21.44
C SER A 25 8.00 18.68 -21.85
N SER A 26 7.78 17.36 -21.78
CA SER A 26 6.48 16.74 -22.11
C SER A 26 5.37 17.23 -21.15
N VAL A 27 5.67 17.32 -19.84
CA VAL A 27 4.73 17.87 -18.85
C VAL A 27 4.34 19.30 -19.17
N ARG A 28 5.33 20.18 -19.47
CA ARG A 28 5.06 21.59 -19.83
C ARG A 28 4.22 21.70 -21.10
N GLN A 29 4.52 20.91 -22.11
CA GLN A 29 3.76 20.89 -23.36
C GLN A 29 2.31 20.40 -23.15
N PHE A 30 2.14 19.33 -22.38
CA PHE A 30 0.81 18.81 -22.04
C PHE A 30 0.00 19.85 -21.24
N TYR A 31 0.62 20.49 -20.25
CA TYR A 31 -0.02 21.56 -19.47
C TYR A 31 -0.43 22.75 -20.34
N GLN A 32 0.37 23.10 -21.36
CA GLN A 32 0.00 24.13 -22.31
C GLN A 32 -1.24 23.75 -23.14
N TYR A 33 -1.33 22.51 -23.62
CA TYR A 33 -2.53 22.00 -24.29
C TYR A 33 -3.75 22.00 -23.37
N MET A 34 -3.58 21.63 -22.08
CA MET A 34 -4.67 21.71 -21.11
C MET A 34 -5.23 23.14 -20.99
N LYS A 35 -4.37 24.18 -21.05
CA LYS A 35 -4.80 25.58 -21.07
C LYS A 35 -5.56 25.92 -22.37
N GLU A 36 -5.05 25.50 -23.51
CA GLU A 36 -5.66 25.77 -24.83
C GLU A 36 -7.06 25.13 -24.97
N PHE A 37 -7.27 23.99 -24.34
CA PHE A 37 -8.54 23.26 -24.34
C PHE A 37 -9.43 23.49 -23.11
N ASP A 38 -9.08 24.46 -22.26
CA ASP A 38 -9.81 24.85 -21.05
C ASP A 38 -10.04 23.67 -20.07
N LEU A 39 -9.02 22.82 -19.90
CA LEU A 39 -9.06 21.63 -19.02
C LEU A 39 -8.43 21.88 -17.65
N ILE A 40 -7.82 23.05 -17.43
CA ILE A 40 -7.23 23.41 -16.14
C ILE A 40 -8.34 23.50 -15.08
N GLY A 41 -8.16 22.79 -13.96
CA GLY A 41 -9.16 22.70 -12.88
C GLY A 41 -10.11 21.51 -13.03
N GLU A 42 -10.28 20.92 -14.23
CA GLU A 42 -11.00 19.67 -14.42
C GLU A 42 -10.10 18.43 -14.31
N VAL A 43 -8.88 18.56 -14.81
CA VAL A 43 -7.85 17.51 -14.80
C VAL A 43 -6.57 18.06 -14.16
N GLY A 44 -6.04 17.35 -13.18
CA GLY A 44 -4.72 17.62 -12.60
C GLY A 44 -3.67 16.67 -13.16
N ILE A 45 -2.42 17.15 -13.30
CA ILE A 45 -1.29 16.30 -13.68
C ILE A 45 -0.74 15.63 -12.42
N VAL A 46 -0.53 14.31 -12.49
CA VAL A 46 0.19 13.53 -11.48
C VAL A 46 1.65 13.39 -11.88
N GLY A 47 2.53 13.47 -10.91
CA GLY A 47 3.96 13.20 -11.13
C GLY A 47 4.84 13.53 -9.91
N PRO A 48 6.13 13.19 -9.99
CA PRO A 48 6.84 12.63 -11.15
C PRO A 48 6.60 11.13 -11.41
N ASP A 49 5.83 10.41 -10.61
CA ASP A 49 5.48 8.99 -10.82
C ASP A 49 6.73 8.09 -10.88
N ILE A 50 7.69 8.36 -10.01
CA ILE A 50 9.00 7.74 -10.03
C ILE A 50 9.09 6.48 -9.19
N ALA A 51 9.83 5.47 -9.71
CA ALA A 51 10.25 4.32 -8.90
C ALA A 51 11.36 4.75 -7.92
N ILE A 52 11.20 4.38 -6.64
CA ILE A 52 12.15 4.72 -5.58
C ILE A 52 12.58 3.49 -4.78
N TRP A 53 13.81 3.53 -4.21
CA TRP A 53 14.35 2.44 -3.40
C TRP A 53 15.01 2.89 -2.10
N ASP A 54 15.59 4.08 -2.07
CA ASP A 54 16.27 4.60 -0.90
C ASP A 54 16.00 6.11 -0.68
N LYS A 55 16.38 6.61 0.48
CA LYS A 55 16.15 8.00 0.90
C LYS A 55 17.16 9.01 0.34
N ALA A 56 18.23 8.55 -0.32
CA ALA A 56 19.28 9.45 -0.82
C ALA A 56 19.01 9.95 -2.26
N GLU A 57 18.20 9.22 -3.03
CA GLU A 57 17.98 9.49 -4.46
C GLU A 57 16.77 10.40 -4.75
N THR A 58 16.58 11.45 -3.96
CA THR A 58 15.42 12.37 -4.11
C THR A 58 15.51 13.36 -5.28
N GLY A 59 16.58 13.35 -6.07
CA GLY A 59 16.87 14.37 -7.08
C GLY A 59 15.78 14.61 -8.13
N TRP A 60 15.03 13.58 -8.52
CA TRP A 60 13.87 13.73 -9.40
C TRP A 60 12.73 14.49 -8.73
N MET A 61 12.43 14.17 -7.46
CA MET A 61 11.41 14.87 -6.69
C MET A 61 11.78 16.32 -6.43
N ASP A 62 13.03 16.59 -6.03
CA ASP A 62 13.55 17.95 -5.86
C ASP A 62 13.41 18.77 -7.14
N SER A 63 13.83 18.20 -8.28
CA SER A 63 13.74 18.86 -9.58
C SER A 63 12.31 19.13 -10.00
N CYS A 64 11.41 18.17 -9.75
CA CYS A 64 9.99 18.32 -10.03
C CYS A 64 9.36 19.44 -9.18
N ALA A 65 9.62 19.45 -7.89
CA ALA A 65 9.10 20.46 -6.97
C ALA A 65 9.58 21.90 -7.31
N VAL A 66 10.83 22.04 -7.76
CA VAL A 66 11.39 23.34 -8.14
C VAL A 66 10.90 23.79 -9.51
N GLN A 67 10.88 22.90 -10.52
CA GLN A 67 10.70 23.29 -11.92
C GLN A 67 9.27 23.17 -12.44
N LEU A 68 8.42 22.34 -11.80
CA LEU A 68 7.10 21.96 -12.30
C LEU A 68 5.98 22.09 -11.24
N ASN A 69 6.23 22.77 -10.12
CA ASN A 69 5.26 22.91 -9.04
C ASN A 69 3.90 23.50 -9.47
N GLU A 70 3.88 24.37 -10.49
CA GLU A 70 2.64 24.92 -11.04
C GLU A 70 1.87 23.88 -11.86
N GLN A 71 2.59 23.00 -12.55
CA GLN A 71 2.00 22.01 -13.46
C GLN A 71 1.51 20.77 -12.70
N ILE A 72 2.25 20.34 -11.67
CA ILE A 72 1.92 19.13 -10.91
C ILE A 72 0.87 19.45 -9.84
N GLU A 73 -0.28 18.80 -9.94
CA GLU A 73 -1.37 18.93 -8.96
C GLU A 73 -1.22 17.91 -7.81
N LEU A 74 -0.82 16.68 -8.12
CA LEU A 74 -0.64 15.60 -7.18
C LEU A 74 0.72 14.96 -7.39
N TYR A 75 1.53 14.86 -6.33
CA TYR A 75 2.80 14.14 -6.37
C TYR A 75 2.60 12.65 -6.24
N ASP A 76 3.48 11.87 -6.87
CA ASP A 76 3.39 10.41 -6.89
C ASP A 76 4.77 9.76 -6.88
N ILE A 77 4.88 8.64 -6.15
CA ILE A 77 6.04 7.75 -6.14
C ILE A 77 5.59 6.30 -6.13
N HIS A 78 6.44 5.42 -6.66
CA HIS A 78 6.27 3.98 -6.68
C HIS A 78 7.38 3.29 -5.90
N THR A 79 7.08 2.20 -5.20
CA THR A 79 8.13 1.43 -4.53
C THR A 79 7.77 -0.03 -4.31
N TYR A 80 8.79 -0.87 -4.35
CA TYR A 80 8.71 -2.31 -4.09
C TYR A 80 9.75 -2.70 -3.03
N PRO A 81 9.53 -2.30 -1.77
CA PRO A 81 10.49 -2.54 -0.70
C PRO A 81 10.61 -4.02 -0.35
N SER A 82 11.72 -4.37 0.29
CA SER A 82 11.90 -5.65 0.94
C SER A 82 11.09 -5.77 2.24
N LYS A 83 10.75 -6.99 2.63
CA LYS A 83 10.05 -7.28 3.90
C LYS A 83 10.81 -6.68 5.08
N VAL A 84 12.12 -6.86 5.16
CA VAL A 84 12.95 -6.32 6.24
C VAL A 84 12.86 -4.79 6.32
N THR A 85 12.87 -4.08 5.20
CA THR A 85 12.77 -2.62 5.13
C THR A 85 11.44 -2.11 5.71
N VAL A 86 10.33 -2.79 5.37
CA VAL A 86 9.01 -2.40 5.89
C VAL A 86 8.87 -2.78 7.36
N ASN A 87 9.20 -4.02 7.74
CA ASN A 87 8.99 -4.50 9.10
C ASN A 87 9.88 -3.77 10.12
N SER A 88 11.09 -3.32 9.74
CA SER A 88 11.95 -2.50 10.60
C SER A 88 11.46 -1.05 10.81
N GLY A 89 10.57 -0.56 9.94
CA GLY A 89 10.14 0.84 9.92
C GLY A 89 11.00 1.75 9.03
N GLU A 90 12.10 1.28 8.45
CA GLU A 90 12.96 2.05 7.54
C GLU A 90 12.19 2.57 6.32
N TYR A 91 11.17 1.83 5.89
CA TYR A 91 10.28 2.25 4.83
C TYR A 91 9.65 3.63 5.08
N ALA A 92 9.20 3.90 6.31
CA ALA A 92 8.64 5.21 6.66
C ALA A 92 9.66 6.34 6.49
N ASP A 93 10.94 6.11 6.86
CA ASP A 93 12.02 7.09 6.69
C ASP A 93 12.31 7.35 5.20
N ILE A 94 12.28 6.30 4.38
CA ILE A 94 12.49 6.42 2.93
C ILE A 94 11.41 7.32 2.32
N ILE A 95 10.13 7.01 2.51
CA ILE A 95 9.05 7.77 1.90
C ILE A 95 8.90 9.18 2.49
N ALA A 96 9.26 9.38 3.76
CA ALA A 96 9.31 10.70 4.39
C ALA A 96 10.30 11.63 3.68
N ALA A 97 11.49 11.12 3.32
CA ALA A 97 12.50 11.90 2.61
C ALA A 97 12.00 12.47 1.27
N TYR A 98 11.16 11.73 0.55
CA TYR A 98 10.51 12.22 -0.68
C TYR A 98 9.40 13.21 -0.40
N LYS A 99 8.58 12.95 0.63
CA LYS A 99 7.51 13.88 1.01
C LYS A 99 8.03 15.23 1.46
N GLU A 100 9.16 15.30 2.14
CA GLU A 100 9.81 16.54 2.57
C GLU A 100 10.23 17.44 1.40
N LYS A 101 10.35 16.91 0.18
CA LYS A 101 10.73 17.67 -1.01
C LYS A 101 9.57 18.41 -1.69
N ILE A 102 8.34 17.99 -1.43
CA ILE A 102 7.18 18.61 -2.05
C ILE A 102 6.71 19.85 -1.27
N PRO A 103 6.10 20.84 -1.94
CA PRO A 103 5.54 22.00 -1.27
C PRO A 103 4.44 21.60 -0.26
N GLU A 104 4.44 22.22 0.93
CA GLU A 104 3.56 21.87 2.06
C GLU A 104 2.06 21.77 1.71
N ARG A 105 1.59 22.64 0.79
CA ARG A 105 0.18 22.64 0.34
C ARG A 105 -0.18 21.56 -0.68
N LYS A 106 0.81 20.87 -1.23
CA LYS A 106 0.60 19.80 -2.22
C LYS A 106 0.43 18.46 -1.53
N LYS A 107 -0.28 17.57 -2.20
CA LYS A 107 -0.50 16.19 -1.74
C LYS A 107 0.43 15.24 -2.46
N ILE A 108 0.68 14.10 -1.83
CA ILE A 108 1.43 12.98 -2.40
C ILE A 108 0.67 11.68 -2.18
N VAL A 109 0.76 10.78 -3.14
CA VAL A 109 0.25 9.43 -3.07
C VAL A 109 1.36 8.41 -3.30
N MET A 110 1.15 7.20 -2.86
CA MET A 110 1.92 6.04 -3.26
C MET A 110 1.18 5.38 -4.42
N GLY A 111 1.56 5.68 -5.66
CA GLY A 111 0.85 5.24 -6.87
C GLY A 111 1.01 3.77 -7.16
N GLU A 112 2.13 3.17 -6.74
CA GLU A 112 2.33 1.72 -6.74
C GLU A 112 3.07 1.25 -5.50
N ILE A 113 2.56 0.19 -4.87
CA ILE A 113 3.26 -0.51 -3.81
C ILE A 113 3.04 -2.02 -3.91
N GLY A 114 4.13 -2.77 -3.79
CA GLY A 114 4.18 -4.22 -3.63
C GLY A 114 5.48 -4.59 -2.94
N PHE A 115 5.78 -5.89 -2.79
CA PHE A 115 7.02 -6.33 -2.15
C PHE A 115 7.94 -7.06 -3.12
N LYS A 116 9.25 -6.78 -3.02
CA LYS A 116 10.32 -7.57 -3.64
C LYS A 116 11.35 -7.95 -2.58
N PHE A 117 11.78 -9.21 -2.55
CA PHE A 117 12.77 -9.71 -1.60
C PHE A 117 14.19 -9.49 -2.15
N VAL A 118 14.64 -8.25 -2.21
CA VAL A 118 15.93 -7.86 -2.81
C VAL A 118 17.05 -7.72 -1.80
N GLU A 119 16.72 -7.49 -0.53
CA GLU A 119 17.70 -7.34 0.52
C GLU A 119 18.31 -8.69 0.94
N LYS A 120 19.58 -8.66 1.37
CA LYS A 120 20.26 -9.86 1.85
C LYS A 120 19.53 -10.54 3.00
N ALA A 121 18.92 -9.77 3.90
CA ALA A 121 18.14 -10.29 5.02
C ALA A 121 16.90 -11.09 4.55
N ASP A 122 16.35 -10.76 3.39
CA ASP A 122 15.20 -11.45 2.80
C ASP A 122 15.58 -12.58 1.83
N SER A 123 16.84 -12.98 1.78
CA SER A 123 17.35 -13.96 0.81
C SER A 123 16.66 -15.34 0.88
N LEU A 124 16.15 -15.75 2.04
CA LEU A 124 15.39 -16.99 2.18
C LEU A 124 14.01 -16.87 1.51
N TYR A 125 13.34 -15.74 1.69
CA TYR A 125 12.07 -15.45 1.01
C TYR A 125 12.27 -15.40 -0.51
N GLN A 126 13.34 -14.75 -0.98
CA GLN A 126 13.65 -14.71 -2.42
C GLN A 126 13.88 -16.11 -3.01
N LYS A 127 14.62 -16.97 -2.33
CA LYS A 127 14.84 -18.36 -2.78
C LYS A 127 13.52 -19.14 -2.85
N GLU A 128 12.69 -19.01 -1.84
CA GLU A 128 11.38 -19.66 -1.79
C GLU A 128 10.43 -19.11 -2.86
N ASN A 129 10.44 -17.80 -3.08
CA ASN A 129 9.68 -17.15 -4.15
C ASN A 129 10.00 -17.74 -5.52
N ILE A 130 11.29 -17.84 -5.86
CA ILE A 130 11.77 -18.44 -7.11
C ILE A 130 11.38 -19.93 -7.19
N ARG A 131 11.52 -20.68 -6.10
CA ARG A 131 11.14 -22.09 -6.06
C ARG A 131 9.66 -22.29 -6.37
N ARG A 132 8.78 -21.47 -5.76
CA ARG A 132 7.34 -21.50 -6.00
C ARG A 132 6.99 -21.13 -7.44
N ALA A 133 7.58 -20.06 -7.98
CA ALA A 133 7.36 -19.65 -9.36
C ALA A 133 7.76 -20.75 -10.36
N ARG A 134 8.87 -21.46 -10.12
CA ARG A 134 9.29 -22.61 -10.95
C ARG A 134 8.32 -23.78 -10.93
N SER A 135 7.59 -23.98 -9.85
CA SER A 135 6.63 -25.08 -9.72
C SER A 135 5.25 -24.76 -10.29
N LYS A 136 4.99 -23.49 -10.64
CA LYS A 136 3.68 -23.06 -11.16
C LYS A 136 3.75 -22.86 -12.66
N VAL A 137 2.90 -23.61 -13.38
CA VAL A 137 2.77 -23.47 -14.84
C VAL A 137 2.37 -22.04 -15.17
N ASN A 138 2.93 -21.47 -16.22
CA ASN A 138 2.69 -20.12 -16.70
C ASN A 138 3.12 -18.97 -15.76
N ALA A 139 3.69 -19.25 -14.58
CA ALA A 139 4.26 -18.18 -13.76
C ALA A 139 5.60 -17.70 -14.32
N SER A 140 5.79 -16.39 -14.40
CA SER A 140 7.07 -15.76 -14.72
C SER A 140 8.08 -15.96 -13.59
N LEU A 141 9.32 -16.26 -13.92
CA LEU A 141 10.43 -16.29 -12.96
C LEU A 141 11.02 -14.90 -12.73
N GLU A 142 10.83 -14.01 -13.71
CA GLU A 142 11.45 -12.70 -13.73
C GLU A 142 10.91 -11.78 -12.65
N ASP A 143 9.58 -11.76 -12.49
CA ASP A 143 8.95 -10.74 -11.66
C ASP A 143 7.61 -11.21 -11.06
N SER A 144 7.56 -12.41 -10.47
CA SER A 144 6.38 -12.88 -9.73
C SER A 144 6.58 -12.80 -8.23
N GLN A 145 5.53 -12.39 -7.51
CA GLN A 145 5.46 -12.39 -6.07
C GLN A 145 4.59 -13.55 -5.55
N MET A 146 5.21 -14.72 -5.39
CA MET A 146 4.49 -15.94 -5.04
C MET A 146 3.94 -15.97 -3.61
N PHE A 147 4.33 -15.04 -2.75
CA PHE A 147 3.78 -14.91 -1.41
C PHE A 147 2.41 -14.23 -1.37
N VAL A 148 1.86 -13.77 -2.50
CA VAL A 148 0.47 -13.29 -2.60
C VAL A 148 -0.56 -14.35 -2.17
N TYR A 149 -0.17 -15.63 -2.14
CA TYR A 149 -0.99 -16.74 -1.64
C TYR A 149 -0.94 -16.92 -0.11
N ASP A 150 -0.03 -16.22 0.58
CA ASP A 150 0.21 -16.38 2.00
C ASP A 150 -0.40 -15.21 2.80
N TYR A 151 -0.90 -15.49 4.00
CA TYR A 151 -1.45 -14.45 4.89
C TYR A 151 -0.41 -13.38 5.27
N MET A 152 0.87 -13.77 5.44
CA MET A 152 1.91 -12.82 5.79
C MET A 152 2.05 -11.68 4.79
N TYR A 153 1.81 -11.93 3.48
CA TYR A 153 1.90 -10.88 2.47
C TYR A 153 0.87 -9.77 2.72
N GLY A 154 -0.35 -10.14 3.09
CA GLY A 154 -1.38 -9.16 3.45
C GLY A 154 -1.06 -8.39 4.72
N THR A 155 -0.39 -9.02 5.69
CA THR A 155 0.08 -8.35 6.91
C THR A 155 1.17 -7.33 6.59
N ASP A 156 2.14 -7.69 5.76
CA ASP A 156 3.22 -6.79 5.32
C ASP A 156 2.67 -5.61 4.48
N MET A 157 1.71 -5.87 3.57
CA MET A 157 1.02 -4.83 2.80
C MET A 157 0.23 -3.88 3.71
N ALA A 158 -0.41 -4.40 4.76
CA ALA A 158 -1.11 -3.57 5.75
C ALA A 158 -0.12 -2.72 6.56
N ASP A 159 1.04 -3.27 6.93
CA ASP A 159 2.12 -2.53 7.59
C ASP A 159 2.62 -1.37 6.71
N ALA A 160 2.90 -1.64 5.45
CA ALA A 160 3.32 -0.61 4.50
C ALA A 160 2.27 0.49 4.33
N LEU A 161 0.97 0.15 4.22
CA LEU A 161 -0.09 1.14 4.13
C LEU A 161 -0.21 1.99 5.41
N ILE A 162 -0.11 1.36 6.59
CA ILE A 162 -0.14 2.06 7.88
C ILE A 162 1.02 3.08 7.95
N GLN A 163 2.23 2.68 7.56
CA GLN A 163 3.38 3.58 7.53
C GLN A 163 3.18 4.71 6.50
N THR A 164 2.64 4.41 5.32
CA THR A 164 2.36 5.38 4.26
C THR A 164 1.41 6.47 4.74
N VAL A 165 0.27 6.11 5.34
CA VAL A 165 -0.71 7.09 5.81
C VAL A 165 -0.21 7.86 7.04
N ASN A 166 0.55 7.22 7.95
CA ASN A 166 1.15 7.89 9.11
C ASN A 166 2.24 8.90 8.70
N THR A 167 2.94 8.66 7.59
CA THR A 167 3.90 9.61 7.00
C THR A 167 3.17 10.79 6.33
N GLY A 168 1.83 10.71 6.19
CA GLY A 168 0.95 11.78 5.69
C GLY A 168 0.78 11.77 4.18
N PHE A 169 0.89 10.62 3.55
CA PHE A 169 0.45 10.41 2.18
C PHE A 169 -1.09 10.42 2.13
N SER A 170 -1.63 10.89 1.02
CA SER A 170 -3.08 11.03 0.82
C SER A 170 -3.76 9.74 0.36
N GLY A 171 -3.00 8.69 0.05
CA GLY A 171 -3.49 7.39 -0.36
C GLY A 171 -2.39 6.50 -0.90
N SER A 172 -2.76 5.26 -1.21
CA SER A 172 -1.87 4.25 -1.78
C SER A 172 -2.65 3.33 -2.72
N ILE A 173 -2.01 2.89 -3.79
CA ILE A 173 -2.54 1.93 -4.76
C ILE A 173 -1.67 0.69 -4.71
N ALA A 174 -2.28 -0.46 -4.43
CA ALA A 174 -1.56 -1.72 -4.39
C ALA A 174 -1.28 -2.23 -5.81
N TRP A 175 -0.11 -2.70 -6.06
CA TRP A 175 0.26 -3.46 -7.25
C TRP A 175 0.15 -4.95 -6.94
N MET A 176 -0.82 -5.67 -7.53
CA MET A 176 -1.82 -5.16 -8.45
C MET A 176 -3.18 -5.85 -8.29
N LEU A 177 -4.17 -5.41 -9.11
CA LEU A 177 -5.54 -5.93 -9.03
C LEU A 177 -5.62 -7.40 -9.42
N ASP A 178 -5.05 -7.81 -10.57
CA ASP A 178 -5.01 -9.20 -11.04
C ASP A 178 -3.70 -9.53 -11.77
N ASP A 179 -3.48 -10.80 -12.11
CA ASP A 179 -2.25 -11.30 -12.74
C ASP A 179 -2.26 -11.16 -14.28
N ALA A 180 -2.95 -10.19 -14.83
CA ALA A 180 -3.08 -10.04 -16.29
C ALA A 180 -1.83 -9.52 -17.01
N MET A 181 -0.71 -9.29 -16.31
CA MET A 181 0.53 -8.79 -16.89
C MET A 181 1.39 -9.93 -17.45
N HIS A 182 1.59 -9.92 -18.77
CA HIS A 182 2.52 -10.84 -19.43
C HIS A 182 3.98 -10.52 -19.10
N SER A 183 4.79 -11.58 -18.99
CA SER A 183 6.23 -11.49 -18.85
C SER A 183 6.92 -11.33 -20.21
N ASN A 184 8.13 -10.76 -20.20
CA ASN A 184 9.02 -10.76 -21.37
C ASN A 184 9.70 -12.13 -21.62
N GLU A 185 9.60 -13.08 -20.68
CA GLU A 185 10.20 -14.41 -20.81
C GLU A 185 9.55 -15.21 -21.95
N ALA A 186 8.22 -15.25 -21.99
CA ALA A 186 7.43 -15.93 -23.01
C ALA A 186 5.98 -15.43 -23.01
N PRO A 187 5.26 -15.50 -24.14
CA PRO A 187 3.89 -15.02 -24.25
C PRO A 187 2.88 -15.71 -23.31
N ASP A 188 3.17 -16.94 -22.89
CA ASP A 188 2.34 -17.74 -21.98
C ASP A 188 2.72 -17.55 -20.50
N LYS A 189 3.65 -16.65 -20.17
CA LYS A 189 4.09 -16.36 -18.81
C LYS A 189 3.44 -15.09 -18.28
N LEU A 190 2.87 -15.20 -17.08
CA LEU A 190 2.26 -14.09 -16.36
C LEU A 190 3.09 -13.71 -15.13
N LYS A 191 3.12 -12.45 -14.81
CA LYS A 191 3.65 -11.93 -13.55
C LYS A 191 2.59 -12.08 -12.46
N ILE A 192 2.84 -12.94 -11.48
CA ILE A 192 1.90 -13.21 -10.39
C ILE A 192 2.06 -12.14 -9.31
N TRP A 193 1.05 -11.27 -9.16
CA TRP A 193 1.03 -10.18 -8.16
C TRP A 193 -0.36 -9.88 -7.61
N GLY A 194 -1.40 -10.29 -8.34
CA GLY A 194 -2.77 -9.83 -8.15
C GLY A 194 -3.45 -10.32 -6.87
N PHE A 195 -4.60 -9.72 -6.59
CA PHE A 195 -5.58 -10.23 -5.62
C PHE A 195 -6.22 -11.54 -6.08
N TRP A 196 -6.22 -11.79 -7.39
CA TRP A 196 -6.69 -13.00 -8.07
C TRP A 196 -6.01 -13.12 -9.44
N ASN A 197 -6.39 -14.14 -10.19
CA ASN A 197 -5.95 -14.30 -11.57
C ASN A 197 -7.17 -14.38 -12.50
N ILE A 198 -7.37 -13.38 -13.34
CA ILE A 198 -8.50 -13.32 -14.29
C ILE A 198 -8.42 -14.42 -15.38
N PHE A 199 -7.23 -14.99 -15.61
CA PHE A 199 -7.00 -16.11 -16.53
C PHE A 199 -6.88 -17.44 -15.79
N GLY A 200 -7.46 -17.55 -14.58
CA GLY A 200 -7.35 -18.73 -13.77
C GLY A 200 -7.85 -19.97 -14.48
N GLU A 201 -9.06 -19.94 -15.02
CA GLU A 201 -9.67 -21.05 -15.72
C GLU A 201 -8.87 -21.48 -16.95
N GLU A 202 -8.35 -20.53 -17.73
CA GLU A 202 -7.63 -20.80 -18.97
C GLU A 202 -6.18 -21.26 -18.75
N CYS A 203 -5.50 -20.73 -17.72
CA CYS A 203 -4.05 -20.88 -17.60
C CYS A 203 -3.60 -21.69 -16.38
N PHE A 204 -4.32 -21.63 -15.26
CA PHE A 204 -3.81 -22.15 -13.97
C PHE A 204 -4.77 -23.10 -13.25
N GLY A 205 -6.05 -23.10 -13.59
CA GLY A 205 -7.15 -23.75 -12.90
C GLY A 205 -8.12 -22.76 -12.28
N ALA A 206 -9.42 -23.10 -12.25
CA ALA A 206 -10.49 -22.19 -11.83
C ALA A 206 -10.33 -21.68 -10.37
N GLU A 207 -9.60 -22.40 -9.51
CA GLU A 207 -9.31 -21.97 -8.15
C GLU A 207 -8.45 -20.70 -8.07
N GLU A 208 -7.70 -20.36 -9.12
CA GLU A 208 -6.88 -19.15 -9.18
C GLU A 208 -7.71 -17.87 -9.36
N GLU A 209 -8.96 -17.99 -9.77
CA GLU A 209 -9.93 -16.88 -9.81
C GLU A 209 -10.43 -16.52 -8.42
N ASN A 210 -10.23 -17.38 -7.42
CA ASN A 210 -10.56 -17.07 -6.05
C ASN A 210 -9.69 -15.94 -5.51
N VAL A 211 -10.30 -15.11 -4.68
CA VAL A 211 -9.62 -13.99 -4.04
C VAL A 211 -8.56 -14.49 -3.06
N ARG A 212 -7.33 -14.02 -3.24
CA ARG A 212 -6.19 -14.39 -2.38
C ARG A 212 -6.27 -13.72 -1.01
N PRO A 213 -5.62 -14.28 0.03
CA PRO A 213 -5.72 -13.78 1.41
C PRO A 213 -5.43 -12.27 1.55
N TRP A 214 -4.42 -11.75 0.89
CA TRP A 214 -4.01 -10.34 1.04
C TRP A 214 -5.04 -9.31 0.56
N TYR A 215 -5.98 -9.70 -0.32
CA TYR A 215 -7.14 -8.87 -0.65
C TYR A 215 -7.92 -8.46 0.60
N TYR A 216 -8.10 -9.38 1.54
CA TYR A 216 -8.91 -9.12 2.73
C TYR A 216 -8.24 -8.11 3.67
N ALA A 217 -6.90 -8.14 3.82
CA ALA A 217 -6.18 -7.13 4.59
C ALA A 217 -6.33 -5.74 3.95
N TRP A 218 -6.11 -5.66 2.63
CA TRP A 218 -6.21 -4.40 1.89
C TRP A 218 -7.64 -3.86 1.86
N SER A 219 -8.64 -4.72 1.64
CA SER A 219 -10.05 -4.34 1.60
C SER A 219 -10.57 -3.81 2.93
N LEU A 220 -10.10 -4.33 4.07
CA LEU A 220 -10.43 -3.80 5.39
C LEU A 220 -9.95 -2.35 5.54
N LEU A 221 -8.71 -2.08 5.19
CA LEU A 221 -8.15 -0.74 5.31
C LEU A 221 -8.82 0.25 4.37
N THR A 222 -9.04 -0.13 3.09
CA THR A 222 -9.76 0.71 2.13
C THR A 222 -11.21 0.98 2.52
N ARG A 223 -11.90 -0.01 3.04
CA ARG A 223 -13.29 0.12 3.50
C ARG A 223 -13.43 1.15 4.62
N TYR A 224 -12.50 1.13 5.57
CA TYR A 224 -12.58 1.98 6.77
C TYR A 224 -11.75 3.27 6.68
N MET A 225 -11.04 3.48 5.57
CA MET A 225 -10.38 4.74 5.21
C MET A 225 -10.88 5.29 3.86
N PRO A 226 -12.18 5.57 3.71
CA PRO A 226 -12.71 6.12 2.44
C PRO A 226 -12.17 7.53 2.19
N ALA A 227 -12.32 8.02 0.96
CA ALA A 227 -11.89 9.36 0.57
C ALA A 227 -12.40 10.44 1.54
N GLY A 228 -11.53 11.37 1.92
CA GLY A 228 -11.82 12.42 2.90
C GLY A 228 -11.70 11.99 4.36
N THR A 229 -11.15 10.81 4.63
CA THR A 229 -10.80 10.37 6.00
C THR A 229 -9.57 11.13 6.49
N ALA A 230 -9.62 11.65 7.71
CA ALA A 230 -8.46 12.19 8.41
C ALA A 230 -7.67 11.05 9.06
N VAL A 231 -6.34 11.10 8.98
CA VAL A 231 -5.44 10.22 9.71
C VAL A 231 -4.87 10.98 10.89
N TYR A 232 -4.90 10.38 12.07
CA TYR A 232 -4.41 10.99 13.31
C TYR A 232 -3.04 10.45 13.66
N ARG A 233 -2.22 11.31 14.26
CA ARG A 233 -0.91 10.89 14.75
C ARG A 233 -1.04 9.72 15.73
N THR A 234 -0.23 8.71 15.53
CA THR A 234 -0.17 7.51 16.34
C THR A 234 1.27 7.27 16.77
N ASP A 235 1.51 7.16 18.06
CA ASP A 235 2.82 6.83 18.61
C ASP A 235 2.80 5.38 19.12
N THR A 236 3.72 4.56 18.63
CA THR A 236 3.96 3.19 19.14
C THR A 236 5.25 3.15 19.94
N THR A 237 5.18 2.63 21.16
CA THR A 237 6.33 2.56 22.07
C THR A 237 6.55 1.15 22.58
N GLY A 238 7.81 0.71 22.62
CA GLY A 238 8.22 -0.54 23.27
C GLY A 238 7.97 -1.83 22.48
N GLU A 239 7.34 -1.76 21.28
CA GLU A 239 7.06 -2.96 20.48
C GLU A 239 7.30 -2.66 18.99
N PRO A 240 8.52 -2.85 18.49
CA PRO A 240 8.93 -2.42 17.14
C PRO A 240 8.19 -3.16 16.01
N PHE A 241 7.67 -4.36 16.29
CA PHE A 241 6.94 -5.17 15.31
C PHE A 241 5.44 -4.86 15.25
N VAL A 242 4.96 -3.96 16.11
CA VAL A 242 3.56 -3.53 16.09
C VAL A 242 3.48 -2.08 15.62
N LYS A 243 2.65 -1.84 14.62
CA LYS A 243 2.34 -0.50 14.13
C LYS A 243 0.85 -0.25 14.17
N ALA A 244 0.47 1.01 14.28
CA ALA A 244 -0.92 1.41 14.38
C ALA A 244 -1.23 2.60 13.48
N ALA A 245 -2.47 2.67 12.99
CA ALA A 245 -3.04 3.88 12.41
C ALA A 245 -4.41 4.14 13.02
N VAL A 246 -4.71 5.42 13.25
CA VAL A 246 -6.03 5.88 13.65
C VAL A 246 -6.56 6.81 12.59
N SER A 247 -7.77 6.56 12.15
CA SER A 247 -8.43 7.42 11.17
C SER A 247 -9.86 7.74 11.57
N GLY A 248 -10.36 8.89 11.09
CA GLY A 248 -11.72 9.31 11.39
C GLY A 248 -12.37 10.10 10.27
N LYS A 249 -13.69 9.95 10.15
CA LYS A 249 -14.54 10.69 9.24
C LYS A 249 -15.95 10.75 9.81
N ASP A 250 -16.57 11.92 9.74
CA ASP A 250 -17.96 12.16 10.18
C ASP A 250 -18.23 11.68 11.63
N GLY A 251 -17.27 11.89 12.53
CA GLY A 251 -17.37 11.50 13.94
C GLY A 251 -17.22 10.00 14.20
N LYS A 252 -16.90 9.18 13.21
CA LYS A 252 -16.64 7.74 13.35
C LYS A 252 -15.16 7.45 13.16
N TYR A 253 -14.64 6.55 13.98
CA TYR A 253 -13.20 6.25 14.04
C TYR A 253 -12.90 4.79 13.68
N MET A 254 -11.69 4.61 13.17
CA MET A 254 -11.09 3.30 12.90
C MET A 254 -9.72 3.25 13.56
N ILE A 255 -9.40 2.14 14.20
CA ILE A 255 -8.06 1.81 14.71
C ILE A 255 -7.61 0.54 13.99
N ALA A 256 -6.52 0.65 13.26
CA ALA A 256 -5.82 -0.49 12.67
C ALA A 256 -4.54 -0.77 13.44
N LEU A 257 -4.28 -2.04 13.75
CA LEU A 257 -3.09 -2.53 14.41
C LEU A 257 -2.52 -3.67 13.59
N VAL A 258 -1.25 -3.61 13.25
CA VAL A 258 -0.55 -4.69 12.56
C VAL A 258 0.56 -5.25 13.45
N ASN A 259 0.65 -6.57 13.53
CA ASN A 259 1.74 -7.31 14.16
C ASN A 259 2.47 -8.11 13.08
N VAL A 260 3.67 -7.71 12.73
CA VAL A 260 4.50 -8.36 11.68
C VAL A 260 5.47 -9.40 12.24
N SER A 261 5.44 -9.67 13.56
CA SER A 261 6.27 -10.71 14.15
C SER A 261 5.66 -12.10 14.04
N ASP A 262 6.49 -13.11 14.17
CA ASP A 262 6.14 -14.53 14.19
C ASP A 262 5.52 -15.01 15.52
N SER A 263 5.26 -14.09 16.45
CA SER A 263 4.74 -14.38 17.78
C SER A 263 3.58 -13.46 18.15
N PRO A 264 2.62 -13.92 18.98
CA PRO A 264 1.56 -13.06 19.48
C PRO A 264 2.12 -11.88 20.29
N LYS A 265 1.49 -10.71 20.15
CA LYS A 265 1.83 -9.49 20.86
C LYS A 265 0.65 -8.97 21.64
N THR A 266 0.93 -8.37 22.80
CA THR A 266 -0.08 -7.69 23.62
C THR A 266 0.32 -6.24 23.80
N VAL A 267 -0.57 -5.35 23.34
CA VAL A 267 -0.38 -3.90 23.40
C VAL A 267 -1.49 -3.23 24.18
N LYS A 268 -1.21 -2.03 24.71
CA LYS A 268 -2.21 -1.21 25.37
C LYS A 268 -2.50 0.03 24.52
N LEU A 269 -3.75 0.14 24.07
CA LEU A 269 -4.24 1.32 23.35
C LEU A 269 -4.68 2.39 24.35
N LYS A 270 -4.17 3.61 24.19
CA LYS A 270 -4.56 4.75 25.00
C LYS A 270 -4.77 5.98 24.11
N SER A 271 -5.73 6.80 24.47
CA SER A 271 -5.95 8.10 23.83
C SER A 271 -6.20 9.17 24.91
N ASP A 272 -5.55 10.32 24.73
CA ASP A 272 -5.78 11.50 25.57
C ASP A 272 -6.90 12.40 25.02
N VAL A 273 -7.42 12.07 23.81
CA VAL A 273 -8.44 12.83 23.10
C VAL A 273 -9.78 12.10 23.09
N LEU A 274 -9.77 10.79 22.87
CA LEU A 274 -10.96 9.95 22.81
C LEU A 274 -11.06 9.10 24.08
N SER A 275 -12.08 9.35 24.91
CA SER A 275 -12.29 8.57 26.13
C SER A 275 -12.77 7.15 25.85
N SER A 276 -13.67 6.99 24.87
CA SER A 276 -14.21 5.69 24.47
C SER A 276 -14.74 5.72 23.05
N LEU A 277 -14.81 4.54 22.43
CA LEU A 277 -15.55 4.28 21.18
C LEU A 277 -16.58 3.20 21.46
N SER A 278 -17.79 3.33 20.90
CA SER A 278 -18.90 2.40 21.13
C SER A 278 -19.46 1.84 19.84
N GLY A 279 -20.08 0.64 19.91
CA GLY A 279 -20.64 -0.02 18.75
C GLY A 279 -19.57 -0.48 17.73
N CYS A 280 -18.34 -0.68 18.20
CA CYS A 280 -17.25 -1.06 17.33
C CYS A 280 -17.38 -2.52 16.87
N LYS A 281 -17.04 -2.75 15.60
CA LYS A 281 -16.77 -4.07 15.04
C LYS A 281 -15.27 -4.34 15.11
N LYS A 282 -14.92 -5.59 15.40
CA LYS A 282 -13.53 -6.07 15.37
C LYS A 282 -13.36 -7.08 14.25
N PHE A 283 -12.38 -6.86 13.41
CA PHE A 283 -11.95 -7.79 12.37
C PHE A 283 -10.53 -8.23 12.68
N ILE A 284 -10.25 -9.52 12.49
CA ILE A 284 -8.92 -10.08 12.63
C ILE A 284 -8.56 -10.76 11.32
N TYR A 285 -7.54 -10.24 10.68
CA TYR A 285 -6.90 -10.87 9.54
C TYR A 285 -5.65 -11.59 10.02
N SER A 286 -5.67 -12.90 9.98
CA SER A 286 -4.53 -13.80 10.15
C SER A 286 -4.93 -15.20 9.74
N ASP A 287 -3.98 -16.10 9.55
CA ASP A 287 -4.26 -17.48 9.20
C ASP A 287 -5.15 -18.16 10.27
N GLY A 288 -6.18 -18.86 9.82
CA GLY A 288 -7.14 -19.57 10.68
C GLY A 288 -8.13 -18.69 11.47
N THR A 289 -8.07 -17.35 11.39
CA THR A 289 -8.97 -16.45 12.13
C THR A 289 -9.92 -15.65 11.26
N LEU A 290 -9.67 -15.61 9.96
CA LEU A 290 -10.47 -14.86 9.01
C LEU A 290 -11.89 -15.41 8.93
N LYS A 291 -12.88 -14.53 9.14
CA LYS A 291 -14.30 -14.85 8.92
C LYS A 291 -14.78 -14.18 7.66
N GLN A 292 -15.32 -14.94 6.73
CA GLN A 292 -15.82 -14.43 5.45
C GLN A 292 -17.18 -15.00 5.09
N LYS A 293 -17.91 -14.26 4.26
CA LYS A 293 -19.16 -14.68 3.63
C LYS A 293 -19.05 -14.50 2.13
N GLY A 294 -19.09 -15.63 1.40
CA GLY A 294 -18.76 -15.64 -0.03
C GLY A 294 -17.33 -15.18 -0.25
N ASP A 295 -16.99 -14.82 -1.48
CA ASP A 295 -15.59 -14.65 -1.91
C ASP A 295 -14.97 -13.29 -1.60
N CYS A 296 -15.75 -12.32 -1.12
CA CYS A 296 -15.22 -10.94 -1.01
C CYS A 296 -15.61 -10.20 0.26
N LEU A 297 -16.49 -10.74 1.11
CA LEU A 297 -16.98 -10.02 2.28
C LEU A 297 -16.41 -10.58 3.58
N LEU A 298 -15.64 -9.75 4.29
CA LEU A 298 -15.24 -10.06 5.66
C LEU A 298 -16.38 -9.82 6.64
N LEU A 299 -16.57 -10.80 7.53
CA LEU A 299 -17.44 -10.69 8.69
C LEU A 299 -16.62 -10.30 9.93
N PRO A 300 -17.17 -9.49 10.83
CA PRO A 300 -16.50 -9.19 12.08
C PRO A 300 -16.33 -10.44 12.97
N ASN A 301 -15.22 -10.47 13.70
CA ASN A 301 -14.98 -11.46 14.75
C ASN A 301 -15.81 -11.17 15.99
N ASP A 302 -15.98 -9.88 16.32
CA ASP A 302 -16.81 -9.38 17.40
C ASP A 302 -17.55 -8.10 16.96
N GLU A 303 -18.73 -7.88 17.54
CA GLU A 303 -19.58 -6.70 17.27
C GLU A 303 -20.00 -5.99 18.56
N ASN A 304 -20.45 -4.76 18.43
CA ASN A 304 -20.98 -3.94 19.54
C ASN A 304 -19.98 -3.74 20.70
N LEU A 305 -18.67 -3.75 20.38
CA LEU A 305 -17.63 -3.52 21.39
C LEU A 305 -17.62 -2.07 21.88
N ILE A 306 -17.27 -1.91 23.15
CA ILE A 306 -16.92 -0.60 23.73
C ILE A 306 -15.41 -0.64 24.03
N LEU A 307 -14.69 0.33 23.50
CA LEU A 307 -13.26 0.51 23.77
C LEU A 307 -13.07 1.64 24.78
N HIS A 308 -12.41 1.36 25.89
CA HIS A 308 -12.13 2.34 26.96
C HIS A 308 -10.72 2.91 26.80
N LEU A 309 -10.55 3.86 25.88
CA LEU A 309 -9.22 4.38 25.48
C LEU A 309 -8.57 5.27 26.54
N GLU A 310 -9.35 6.02 27.33
CA GLU A 310 -8.82 6.85 28.43
C GLU A 310 -8.12 6.00 29.49
N LYS A 311 -8.72 4.87 29.88
CA LYS A 311 -8.15 3.93 30.86
C LYS A 311 -7.07 3.03 30.27
N GLY A 312 -7.08 2.89 28.96
CA GLY A 312 -6.25 2.01 28.19
C GLY A 312 -6.88 0.63 27.96
N GLU A 313 -7.05 0.29 26.70
CA GLU A 313 -7.60 -0.97 26.21
C GLU A 313 -6.47 -1.94 25.89
N THR A 314 -6.50 -3.14 26.48
CA THR A 314 -5.52 -4.20 26.17
C THR A 314 -5.96 -4.99 24.95
N VAL A 315 -5.06 -5.15 23.98
CA VAL A 315 -5.30 -5.89 22.76
C VAL A 315 -4.22 -6.94 22.59
N THR A 316 -4.62 -8.21 22.52
CA THR A 316 -3.73 -9.31 22.11
C THR A 316 -3.93 -9.57 20.63
N MET A 317 -2.82 -9.56 19.89
CA MET A 317 -2.75 -9.75 18.45
C MET A 317 -2.09 -11.10 18.16
N PRO A 318 -2.66 -11.94 17.28
CA PRO A 318 -1.95 -13.12 16.77
C PRO A 318 -0.60 -12.74 16.11
N ALA A 319 0.25 -13.73 15.90
CA ALA A 319 1.39 -13.58 15.00
C ALA A 319 0.90 -13.20 13.59
N GLU A 320 1.68 -12.43 12.84
CA GLU A 320 1.43 -12.05 11.45
C GLU A 320 -0.05 -11.67 11.20
N SER A 321 -0.52 -10.62 11.89
CA SER A 321 -1.94 -10.26 11.89
C SER A 321 -2.20 -8.79 11.70
N LEU A 322 -3.39 -8.48 11.14
CA LEU A 322 -4.00 -7.15 11.16
C LEU A 322 -5.28 -7.21 12.00
N ILE A 323 -5.44 -6.31 12.95
CA ILE A 323 -6.69 -6.08 13.67
C ILE A 323 -7.24 -4.72 13.27
N VAL A 324 -8.49 -4.69 12.80
CA VAL A 324 -9.23 -3.46 12.57
C VAL A 324 -10.39 -3.39 13.55
N ARG A 325 -10.48 -2.28 14.30
CA ARG A 325 -11.63 -1.93 15.14
C ARG A 325 -12.24 -0.66 14.59
N SER A 326 -13.49 -0.70 14.22
CA SER A 326 -14.14 0.45 13.61
C SER A 326 -15.60 0.56 14.02
N GLU A 327 -16.03 1.80 14.27
CA GLU A 327 -17.45 2.13 14.27
C GLU A 327 -17.98 2.00 12.86
N GLU A 328 -19.17 1.40 12.69
CA GLU A 328 -19.69 1.10 11.35
C GLU A 328 -19.92 2.39 10.55
N ARG A 329 -19.40 2.41 9.34
CA ARG A 329 -19.70 3.42 8.32
C ARG A 329 -20.64 2.80 7.30
N ARG A 330 -21.80 3.40 7.15
CA ARG A 330 -22.77 3.02 6.11
C ARG A 330 -22.37 3.65 4.78
#